data_52b9eaf4d55f4509bac669964390c419
#
_entry.id   52b9eaf4d55f4509bac669964390c419
#
_cell.length_a   1.000
_cell.length_b   1.000
_cell.length_c   1.000
_cell.angle_alpha   90.00
_cell.angle_beta   90.00
_cell.angle_gamma   90.00
#
_symmetry.space_group_name_H-M   'P 1'
#
loop_
_entity.id
_entity.type
_entity.pdbx_description
1 polymer ?
#
loop_
_entity_poly.entity_id
_entity_poly.type
_entity_poly.pdbx_seq_one_letter_code
_entity_poly.pdbx_strand_id
1 'polypeptide(L)'
;MQRSVLIVDDEQLLVRTVSSVLKEAGYRIAAAGSAEQAEKYVFGDPPFDLIVLDNRLPKESGIELVRRLRESAVKSKVILMTAYETPEVKSEAKRLKVDRYLRKPFDLTVLVDEVKSLIGPGGNSAAG
;
A
#
# COMPACT_ATOMS: atom_id res chain seq x y z
N MET A 1 -15.14 -13.19 -2.45
CA MET A 1 -14.28 -12.44 -3.38
C MET A 1 -13.01 -12.00 -2.68
N GLN A 2 -11.90 -12.18 -3.34
CA GLN A 2 -10.59 -11.90 -2.74
C GLN A 2 -10.27 -10.42 -2.80
N ARG A 3 -9.83 -9.86 -1.67
CA ARG A 3 -9.36 -8.47 -1.62
C ARG A 3 -7.97 -8.36 -2.21
N SER A 4 -7.68 -7.24 -2.83
CA SER A 4 -6.40 -7.03 -3.52
C SER A 4 -5.60 -5.90 -2.91
N VAL A 5 -4.29 -6.12 -2.82
CA VAL A 5 -3.35 -5.16 -2.24
C VAL A 5 -2.17 -4.98 -3.19
N LEU A 6 -1.84 -3.73 -3.49
CA LEU A 6 -0.64 -3.39 -4.24
C LEU A 6 0.42 -2.90 -3.24
N ILE A 7 1.60 -3.50 -3.28
CA ILE A 7 2.71 -3.08 -2.43
C ILE A 7 3.71 -2.32 -3.29
N VAL A 8 4.06 -1.11 -2.87
CA VAL A 8 4.98 -0.24 -3.60
C VAL A 8 6.16 0.12 -2.72
N ASP A 9 7.31 -0.47 -3.00
CA ASP A 9 8.53 -0.25 -2.22
C ASP A 9 9.69 -0.80 -3.05
N ASP A 10 10.83 -0.13 -3.05
CA ASP A 10 12.00 -0.60 -3.80
C ASP A 10 12.88 -1.54 -2.98
N GLU A 11 12.58 -1.73 -1.73
CA GLU A 11 13.31 -2.62 -0.84
C GLU A 11 12.80 -4.05 -1.01
N GLN A 12 13.49 -4.83 -1.85
CA GLN A 12 13.00 -6.13 -2.28
C GLN A 12 12.72 -7.11 -1.14
N LEU A 13 13.55 -7.10 -0.12
CA LEU A 13 13.35 -8.00 1.02
C LEU A 13 12.05 -7.67 1.77
N LEU A 14 11.80 -6.40 1.99
CA LEU A 14 10.57 -5.96 2.64
C LEU A 14 9.34 -6.35 1.81
N VAL A 15 9.40 -6.09 0.51
CA VAL A 15 8.30 -6.42 -0.42
C VAL A 15 8.01 -7.91 -0.36
N ARG A 16 9.05 -8.73 -0.41
CA ARG A 16 8.89 -10.19 -0.39
C ARG A 16 8.27 -10.66 0.91
N THR A 17 8.75 -10.12 2.03
CA THR A 17 8.23 -10.49 3.35
C THR A 17 6.78 -10.07 3.53
N VAL A 18 6.46 -8.84 3.20
CA VAL A 18 5.08 -8.33 3.31
C VAL A 18 4.15 -9.08 2.37
N SER A 19 4.59 -9.31 1.14
CA SER A 19 3.79 -10.08 0.17
C SER A 19 3.46 -11.47 0.67
N SER A 20 4.45 -12.15 1.23
CA SER A 20 4.27 -13.50 1.74
C SER A 20 3.24 -13.54 2.88
N VAL A 21 3.37 -12.63 3.83
CA VAL A 21 2.47 -12.59 4.98
C VAL A 21 1.04 -12.26 4.56
N LEU A 22 0.87 -11.32 3.64
CA LEU A 22 -0.47 -10.94 3.19
C LEU A 22 -1.10 -12.01 2.29
N LYS A 23 -0.31 -12.67 1.45
CA LYS A 23 -0.82 -13.80 0.67
C LYS A 23 -1.31 -14.91 1.58
N GLU A 24 -0.54 -15.21 2.62
CA GLU A 24 -0.93 -16.22 3.60
C GLU A 24 -2.22 -15.84 4.32
N ALA A 25 -2.45 -14.56 4.50
CA ALA A 25 -3.69 -14.05 5.09
C ALA A 25 -4.86 -14.02 4.11
N GLY A 26 -4.64 -14.43 2.85
CA GLY A 26 -5.71 -14.59 1.87
C GLY A 26 -5.87 -13.46 0.88
N TYR A 27 -4.97 -12.48 0.88
CA TYR A 27 -5.07 -11.35 -0.03
C TYR A 27 -4.40 -11.64 -1.37
N ARG A 28 -4.94 -11.05 -2.44
CA ARG A 28 -4.32 -11.07 -3.75
C ARG A 28 -3.31 -9.92 -3.79
N ILE A 29 -2.06 -10.22 -4.10
CA ILE A 29 -0.96 -9.27 -3.97
C ILE A 29 -0.30 -9.01 -5.32
N ALA A 30 -0.04 -7.74 -5.61
CA ALA A 30 0.88 -7.32 -6.64
C ALA A 30 1.92 -6.43 -6.00
N ALA A 31 3.08 -6.32 -6.63
CA ALA A 31 4.18 -5.54 -6.08
C ALA A 31 4.83 -4.71 -7.17
N ALA A 32 5.21 -3.48 -6.81
CA ALA A 32 5.90 -2.57 -7.69
C ALA A 32 7.09 -1.95 -6.96
N GLY A 33 8.20 -1.78 -7.65
CA GLY A 33 9.41 -1.21 -7.07
C GLY A 33 9.56 0.29 -7.31
N SER A 34 8.64 0.90 -8.00
CA SER A 34 8.69 2.33 -8.30
C SER A 34 7.28 2.87 -8.52
N ALA A 35 7.17 4.19 -8.48
CA ALA A 35 5.89 4.84 -8.76
C ALA A 35 5.41 4.54 -10.19
N GLU A 36 6.33 4.51 -11.15
CA GLU A 36 6.01 4.22 -12.53
C GLU A 36 5.40 2.83 -12.69
N GLN A 37 5.99 1.83 -12.06
CA GLN A 37 5.44 0.47 -12.09
C GLN A 37 4.09 0.41 -11.37
N ALA A 38 3.96 1.12 -10.25
CA ALA A 38 2.71 1.15 -9.51
C ALA A 38 1.59 1.72 -10.36
N GLU A 39 1.84 2.78 -11.11
CA GLU A 39 0.84 3.39 -11.98
C GLU A 39 0.39 2.43 -13.07
N LYS A 40 1.29 1.63 -13.61
CA LYS A 40 0.91 0.62 -14.60
C LYS A 40 -0.07 -0.39 -14.02
N TYR A 41 0.15 -0.82 -12.78
CA TYR A 41 -0.78 -1.72 -12.12
C TYR A 41 -2.13 -1.05 -11.86
N VAL A 42 -2.09 0.16 -11.33
CA VAL A 42 -3.31 0.86 -10.94
C VAL A 42 -4.21 1.16 -12.14
N PHE A 43 -3.61 1.59 -13.25
CA PHE A 43 -4.39 1.99 -14.43
C PHE A 43 -4.59 0.86 -15.43
N GLY A 44 -3.87 -0.25 -15.31
CA GLY A 44 -3.97 -1.36 -16.24
C GLY A 44 -4.87 -2.49 -15.81
N ASP A 45 -5.10 -2.65 -14.51
CA ASP A 45 -5.83 -3.78 -13.93
C ASP A 45 -7.10 -3.31 -13.21
N PRO A 46 -7.94 -4.23 -12.76
CA PRO A 46 -9.04 -3.86 -11.90
C PRO A 46 -8.52 -3.09 -10.68
N PRO A 47 -9.33 -2.21 -10.10
CA PRO A 47 -8.88 -1.40 -8.96
C PRO A 47 -8.39 -2.26 -7.80
N PHE A 48 -7.35 -1.81 -7.14
CA PHE A 48 -6.89 -2.41 -5.90
C PHE A 48 -7.72 -1.89 -4.73
N ASP A 49 -7.99 -2.75 -3.77
CA ASP A 49 -8.71 -2.34 -2.56
C ASP A 49 -7.81 -1.49 -1.68
N LEU A 50 -6.51 -1.79 -1.68
CA LEU A 50 -5.54 -1.11 -0.83
C LEU A 50 -4.21 -0.97 -1.56
N ILE A 51 -3.56 0.17 -1.34
CA ILE A 51 -2.18 0.40 -1.78
C ILE A 51 -1.34 0.66 -0.53
N VAL A 52 -0.33 -0.18 -0.33
CA VAL A 52 0.64 -0.01 0.76
C VAL A 52 1.92 0.48 0.12
N LEU A 53 2.35 1.69 0.44
CA LEU A 53 3.50 2.26 -0.26
C LEU A 53 4.44 2.98 0.67
N ASP A 54 5.73 2.91 0.32
CA ASP A 54 6.79 3.63 0.99
C ASP A 54 6.79 5.07 0.50
N ASN A 55 7.01 6.01 1.41
CA ASN A 55 7.14 7.39 1.00
C ASN A 55 8.45 7.66 0.24
N ARG A 56 9.44 6.79 0.39
CA ARG A 56 10.73 6.95 -0.28
C ARG A 56 10.83 5.98 -1.44
N LEU A 57 10.59 6.48 -2.64
CA LEU A 57 10.65 5.70 -3.87
C LEU A 57 11.72 6.26 -4.80
N PRO A 58 12.21 5.47 -5.75
CA PRO A 58 13.11 6.00 -6.77
C PRO A 58 12.45 7.16 -7.53
N LYS A 59 13.17 8.24 -7.71
CA LYS A 59 12.77 9.42 -8.51
C LYS A 59 11.69 10.29 -7.91
N GLU A 60 10.84 9.77 -7.02
CA GLU A 60 9.83 10.63 -6.39
C GLU A 60 9.37 10.04 -5.05
N SER A 61 8.63 10.84 -4.31
CA SER A 61 8.09 10.37 -3.02
C SER A 61 6.79 9.62 -3.24
N GLY A 62 6.46 8.75 -2.28
CA GLY A 62 5.18 8.06 -2.30
C GLY A 62 4.01 9.01 -2.21
N ILE A 63 4.17 10.11 -1.46
CA ILE A 63 3.08 11.08 -1.31
C ILE A 63 2.78 11.78 -2.65
N GLU A 64 3.77 11.99 -3.49
CA GLU A 64 3.53 12.54 -4.83
C GLU A 64 2.74 11.56 -5.68
N LEU A 65 3.05 10.27 -5.57
CA LEU A 65 2.28 9.25 -6.27
C LEU A 65 0.83 9.27 -5.80
N VAL A 66 0.61 9.33 -4.50
CA VAL A 66 -0.77 9.39 -3.96
C VAL A 66 -1.51 10.60 -4.52
N ARG A 67 -0.84 11.75 -4.60
CA ARG A 67 -1.45 12.95 -5.17
C ARG A 67 -1.95 12.70 -6.58
N ARG A 68 -1.11 12.11 -7.43
CA ARG A 68 -1.52 11.83 -8.80
C ARG A 68 -2.66 10.81 -8.87
N LEU A 69 -2.62 9.81 -8.01
CA LEU A 69 -3.70 8.83 -7.98
C LEU A 69 -5.03 9.47 -7.58
N ARG A 70 -5.01 10.35 -6.58
CA ARG A 70 -6.23 11.06 -6.17
C ARG A 70 -6.72 12.00 -7.26
N GLU A 71 -5.82 12.68 -7.96
CA GLU A 71 -6.19 13.53 -9.09
C GLU A 71 -6.81 12.73 -10.24
N SER A 72 -6.46 11.45 -10.33
CA SER A 72 -7.03 10.55 -11.35
C SER A 72 -8.25 9.79 -10.83
N ALA A 73 -8.80 10.23 -9.71
CA ALA A 73 -9.99 9.64 -9.10
C ALA A 73 -9.81 8.20 -8.61
N VAL A 74 -8.59 7.81 -8.32
CA VAL A 74 -8.32 6.50 -7.72
C VAL A 74 -8.74 6.56 -6.25
N LYS A 75 -9.61 5.66 -5.84
CA LYS A 75 -10.20 5.67 -4.50
C LYS A 75 -9.70 4.54 -3.59
N SER A 76 -8.69 3.80 -4.02
CA SER A 76 -8.09 2.76 -3.19
C SER A 76 -7.70 3.33 -1.84
N LYS A 77 -7.86 2.52 -0.81
CA LYS A 77 -7.34 2.88 0.50
C LYS A 77 -5.83 2.91 0.46
N VAL A 78 -5.20 3.70 1.31
CA VAL A 78 -3.75 3.87 1.28
C VAL A 78 -3.17 3.75 2.68
N ILE A 79 -2.13 2.93 2.80
CA ILE A 79 -1.25 2.90 3.96
C ILE A 79 0.09 3.45 3.49
N LEU A 80 0.54 4.54 4.10
CA LEU A 80 1.85 5.12 3.79
C LEU A 80 2.88 4.65 4.82
N MET A 81 3.94 4.01 4.35
CA MET A 81 5.05 3.58 5.21
C MET A 81 6.17 4.60 5.13
N THR A 82 6.80 4.91 6.24
CA THR A 82 7.91 5.85 6.23
C THR A 82 8.87 5.63 7.40
N ALA A 83 10.16 5.77 7.14
CA ALA A 83 11.19 5.77 8.18
C ALA A 83 11.35 7.18 8.78
N TYR A 84 10.96 8.19 8.03
CA TYR A 84 11.13 9.59 8.43
C TYR A 84 9.81 10.34 8.28
N GLU A 85 9.24 10.70 9.41
CA GLU A 85 8.00 11.45 9.45
C GLU A 85 8.33 12.94 9.57
N THR A 86 7.78 13.74 8.66
CA THR A 86 7.90 15.20 8.76
C THR A 86 6.50 15.80 8.88
N PRO A 87 6.37 16.98 9.48
CA PRO A 87 5.06 17.64 9.55
C PRO A 87 4.44 17.86 8.18
N GLU A 88 5.28 18.17 7.17
CA GLU A 88 4.81 18.40 5.81
C GLU A 88 4.20 17.16 5.19
N VAL A 89 4.90 16.02 5.32
CA VAL A 89 4.39 14.75 4.78
C VAL A 89 3.12 14.35 5.51
N LYS A 90 3.09 14.48 6.82
CA LYS A 90 1.93 14.12 7.62
C LYS A 90 0.71 14.96 7.25
N SER A 91 0.91 16.25 7.07
CA SER A 91 -0.15 17.16 6.68
C SER A 91 -0.69 16.82 5.28
N GLU A 92 0.21 16.57 4.33
CA GLU A 92 -0.17 16.23 2.98
C GLU A 92 -0.88 14.87 2.91
N ALA A 93 -0.42 13.90 3.69
CA ALA A 93 -1.06 12.59 3.76
C ALA A 93 -2.51 12.73 4.24
N LYS A 94 -2.73 13.56 5.23
CA LYS A 94 -4.07 13.81 5.74
C LYS A 94 -4.95 14.47 4.67
N ARG A 95 -4.41 15.45 3.98
CA ARG A 95 -5.14 16.16 2.93
C ARG A 95 -5.53 15.21 1.78
N LEU A 96 -4.65 14.27 1.46
CA LEU A 96 -4.89 13.31 0.37
C LEU A 96 -5.64 12.07 0.83
N LYS A 97 -6.13 12.08 2.07
CA LYS A 97 -6.94 10.98 2.62
C LYS A 97 -6.20 9.65 2.65
N VAL A 98 -4.93 9.69 3.05
CA VAL A 98 -4.19 8.49 3.39
C VAL A 98 -4.84 7.90 4.65
N ASP A 99 -5.20 6.63 4.59
CA ASP A 99 -6.01 6.01 5.64
C ASP A 99 -5.21 5.64 6.87
N ARG A 100 -3.97 5.21 6.69
CA ARG A 100 -3.08 4.87 7.80
C ARG A 100 -1.67 5.30 7.47
N TYR A 101 -0.92 5.56 8.52
CA TYR A 101 0.46 5.98 8.44
C TYR A 101 1.27 5.01 9.29
N LEU A 102 2.20 4.31 8.70
CA LEU A 102 2.93 3.25 9.38
C LEU A 102 4.42 3.57 9.42
N ARG A 103 4.97 3.65 10.62
CA ARG A 103 6.37 4.03 10.81
C ARG A 103 7.28 2.80 10.69
N LYS A 104 8.31 2.90 9.88
CA LYS A 104 9.33 1.86 9.75
C LYS A 104 10.36 1.99 10.87
N PRO A 105 10.85 0.90 11.44
CA PRO A 105 10.39 -0.47 11.23
C PRO A 105 9.08 -0.74 11.96
N PHE A 106 8.28 -1.63 11.41
CA PHE A 106 7.00 -1.98 12.02
C PHE A 106 6.87 -3.49 12.17
N ASP A 107 5.98 -3.89 13.05
CA ASP A 107 5.63 -5.29 13.24
C ASP A 107 4.72 -5.74 12.10
N LEU A 108 5.01 -6.90 11.53
CA LEU A 108 4.16 -7.44 10.45
C LEU A 108 2.74 -7.71 10.94
N THR A 109 2.58 -8.09 12.21
CA THR A 109 1.24 -8.28 12.76
C THR A 109 0.46 -6.99 12.78
N VAL A 110 1.11 -5.88 13.07
CA VAL A 110 0.46 -4.56 13.04
C VAL A 110 0.00 -4.24 11.62
N LEU A 111 0.86 -4.48 10.63
CA LEU A 111 0.48 -4.25 9.24
C LEU A 111 -0.73 -5.11 8.84
N VAL A 112 -0.70 -6.39 9.16
CA VAL A 112 -1.82 -7.28 8.82
C VAL A 112 -3.11 -6.81 9.48
N ASP A 113 -3.05 -6.40 10.74
CA ASP A 113 -4.21 -5.91 11.45
C ASP A 113 -4.75 -4.62 10.82
N GLU A 114 -3.88 -3.72 10.41
CA GLU A 114 -4.30 -2.49 9.73
C GLU A 114 -4.95 -2.80 8.39
N VAL A 115 -4.40 -3.74 7.64
CA VAL A 115 -4.99 -4.14 6.36
C VAL A 115 -6.39 -4.71 6.58
N LYS A 116 -6.54 -5.61 7.54
CA LYS A 116 -7.86 -6.19 7.85
C LYS A 116 -8.84 -5.12 8.30
N SER A 117 -8.39 -4.18 9.09
CA SER A 117 -9.23 -3.09 9.57
C SER A 117 -9.75 -2.24 8.42
N LEU A 118 -8.91 -1.99 7.41
CA LEU A 118 -9.27 -1.09 6.31
C LEU A 118 -10.11 -1.77 5.23
N ILE A 119 -9.79 -3.00 4.86
CA ILE A 119 -10.44 -3.66 3.72
C ILE A 119 -11.08 -5.00 4.03
N GLY A 120 -11.08 -5.38 5.31
CA GLY A 120 -11.64 -6.65 5.72
C GLY A 120 -10.69 -7.82 5.50
N PRO A 121 -11.09 -9.04 5.87
CA PRO A 121 -10.26 -10.23 5.68
C PRO A 121 -10.00 -10.47 4.21
N GLY A 122 -8.92 -11.21 3.91
CA GLY A 122 -8.48 -11.44 2.55
C GLY A 122 -9.52 -12.05 1.64
N GLY A 123 -10.43 -12.82 2.20
CA GLY A 123 -11.50 -13.42 1.42
C GLY A 123 -11.06 -14.62 0.61
N ASN A 124 -9.96 -15.24 1.01
CA ASN A 124 -9.49 -16.43 0.34
C ASN A 124 -10.36 -17.61 0.73
N SER A 125 -11.18 -18.04 -0.20
CA SER A 125 -12.10 -19.13 0.04
C SER A 125 -11.42 -20.47 0.17
N ALA A 126 -10.15 -20.58 -0.17
CA ALA A 126 -9.42 -21.84 -0.01
C ALA A 126 -9.36 -22.27 1.45
N ALA A 127 -9.48 -21.32 2.36
CA ALA A 127 -9.51 -21.60 3.77
C ALA A 127 -10.86 -22.17 4.19
N GLY A 128 -11.84 -21.97 3.35
CA GLY A 128 -13.17 -22.49 3.61
C GLY A 128 -13.31 -23.86 3.08
#